data_9b8734c4821b872deff6bb1da7a3b9ae
#
_entry.id   9b8734c4821b872deff6bb1da7a3b9ae
#
_cell.length_a   1.000
_cell.length_b   1.000
_cell.length_c   1.000
_cell.angle_alpha   90.00
_cell.angle_beta   90.00
_cell.angle_gamma   90.00
#
_symmetry.space_group_name_H-M   'P 1'
#
loop_
_entity.id
_entity.type
_entity.pdbx_description
1 polymer ?
#
loop_
_entity_poly.entity_id
_entity_poly.type
_entity_poly.pdbx_seq_one_letter_code
_entity_poly.pdbx_strand_id
1 'polypeptide(L)'
;MAERATIARPYAKAAFEYARDANALAQWSAGLIKAAEIVADPRVAAATKSPRWTAAELVGLITDVAGAKLDAKLANFVRVLADNRRLALLPEIAARYETLRAAAENTVDVDVVSATALDAAQQEKLNASLSTRLKRRVRMRISVDPTLLGGLTVRAGDLVIDGSLKGRLQRLATDLTS
;
A
#
# COMPACT_ATOMS: atom_id res chain seq x y z
N MET A 1 10.83 -15.38 -2.82
CA MET A 1 10.13 -14.11 -2.47
C MET A 1 11.07 -13.05 -1.91
N ALA A 2 11.95 -13.37 -0.93
CA ALA A 2 12.90 -12.41 -0.35
C ALA A 2 13.87 -11.77 -1.36
N GLU A 3 14.33 -12.52 -2.35
CA GLU A 3 15.30 -12.05 -3.36
C GLU A 3 14.71 -10.96 -4.27
N ARG A 4 13.44 -11.10 -4.72
CA ARG A 4 12.76 -10.09 -5.53
C ARG A 4 12.59 -8.77 -4.77
N ALA A 5 12.20 -8.84 -3.51
CA ALA A 5 12.06 -7.66 -2.65
C ALA A 5 13.39 -6.93 -2.44
N THR A 6 14.50 -7.65 -2.36
CA THR A 6 15.85 -7.09 -2.24
C THR A 6 16.26 -6.35 -3.51
N ILE A 7 16.00 -6.95 -4.69
CA ILE A 7 16.32 -6.33 -5.99
C ILE A 7 15.40 -5.13 -6.27
N ALA A 8 14.13 -5.16 -5.84
CA ALA A 8 13.18 -4.07 -6.02
C ALA A 8 13.52 -2.82 -5.18
N ARG A 9 14.21 -2.99 -4.04
CA ARG A 9 14.51 -1.91 -3.08
C ARG A 9 15.20 -0.68 -3.69
N PRO A 10 16.32 -0.79 -4.45
CA PRO A 10 17.00 0.36 -5.02
C PRO A 10 16.13 1.11 -6.03
N TYR A 11 15.31 0.40 -6.82
CA TYR A 11 14.40 1.01 -7.79
C TYR A 11 13.26 1.78 -7.12
N ALA A 12 12.65 1.19 -6.09
CA ALA A 12 11.61 1.86 -5.32
C ALA A 12 12.15 3.12 -4.61
N LYS A 13 13.36 3.05 -4.06
CA LYS A 13 14.02 4.19 -3.43
C LYS A 13 14.31 5.30 -4.44
N ALA A 14 14.89 4.98 -5.59
CA ALA A 14 15.17 5.95 -6.65
C ALA A 14 13.89 6.61 -7.18
N ALA A 15 12.84 5.83 -7.42
CA ALA A 15 11.53 6.35 -7.84
C ALA A 15 10.93 7.29 -6.78
N PHE A 16 11.04 6.94 -5.52
CA PHE A 16 10.55 7.74 -4.41
C PHE A 16 11.33 9.06 -4.25
N GLU A 17 12.66 9.01 -4.28
CA GLU A 17 13.51 10.21 -4.16
C GLU A 17 13.22 11.17 -5.31
N TYR A 18 13.14 10.69 -6.53
CA TYR A 18 12.78 11.51 -7.69
C TYR A 18 11.38 12.13 -7.55
N ALA A 19 10.37 11.33 -7.19
CA ALA A 19 9.00 11.81 -7.02
C ALA A 19 8.85 12.83 -5.88
N ARG A 20 9.62 12.67 -4.81
CA ARG A 20 9.67 13.62 -3.68
C ARG A 20 10.26 14.95 -4.13
N ASP A 21 11.39 14.93 -4.81
CA ASP A 21 12.11 16.14 -5.26
C ASP A 21 11.30 16.89 -6.35
N ALA A 22 10.50 16.16 -7.12
CA ALA A 22 9.57 16.73 -8.10
C ALA A 22 8.20 17.14 -7.50
N ASN A 23 7.96 16.94 -6.19
CA ASN A 23 6.64 17.10 -5.54
C ASN A 23 5.51 16.33 -6.22
N ALA A 24 5.80 15.17 -6.79
CA ALA A 24 4.90 14.37 -7.61
C ALA A 24 4.58 12.99 -6.98
N LEU A 25 4.68 12.86 -5.65
CA LEU A 25 4.51 11.58 -4.94
C LEU A 25 3.19 10.88 -5.28
N ALA A 26 2.07 11.62 -5.31
CA ALA A 26 0.76 11.05 -5.60
C ALA A 26 0.63 10.60 -7.07
N GLN A 27 1.21 11.37 -8.00
CA GLN A 27 1.20 11.05 -9.44
C GLN A 27 2.01 9.79 -9.72
N TRP A 28 3.21 9.69 -9.17
CA TRP A 28 4.07 8.52 -9.29
C TRP A 28 3.47 7.28 -8.66
N SER A 29 2.81 7.41 -7.51
CA SER A 29 2.04 6.35 -6.89
C SER A 29 0.98 5.78 -7.84
N ALA A 30 0.12 6.65 -8.38
CA ALA A 30 -0.94 6.23 -9.29
C ALA A 30 -0.40 5.55 -10.55
N GLY A 31 0.70 6.06 -11.10
CA GLY A 31 1.33 5.50 -12.28
C GLY A 31 2.03 4.16 -12.03
N LEU A 32 2.76 4.03 -10.90
CA LEU A 32 3.41 2.78 -10.51
C LEU A 32 2.39 1.67 -10.21
N ILE A 33 1.29 1.98 -9.51
CA ILE A 33 0.20 1.03 -9.25
C ILE A 33 -0.38 0.56 -10.58
N LYS A 34 -0.66 1.50 -11.51
CA LYS A 34 -1.22 1.14 -12.81
C LYS A 34 -0.27 0.27 -13.65
N ALA A 35 1.01 0.62 -13.69
CA ALA A 35 2.02 -0.19 -14.37
C ALA A 35 2.16 -1.59 -13.73
N ALA A 36 2.09 -1.68 -12.40
CA ALA A 36 2.12 -2.95 -11.67
C ALA A 36 0.91 -3.83 -11.99
N GLU A 37 -0.31 -3.26 -12.05
CA GLU A 37 -1.52 -3.97 -12.45
C GLU A 37 -1.40 -4.55 -13.86
N ILE A 38 -0.88 -3.76 -14.83
CA ILE A 38 -0.69 -4.19 -16.21
C ILE A 38 0.29 -5.36 -16.29
N VAL A 39 1.42 -5.27 -15.59
CA VAL A 39 2.44 -6.33 -15.58
C VAL A 39 1.97 -7.58 -14.81
N ALA A 40 1.07 -7.44 -13.86
CA ALA A 40 0.46 -8.56 -13.15
C ALA A 40 -0.56 -9.34 -13.99
N ASP A 41 -1.08 -8.78 -15.09
CA ASP A 41 -1.93 -9.53 -16.04
C ASP A 41 -1.16 -10.74 -16.58
N PRO A 42 -1.74 -11.96 -16.54
CA PRO A 42 -1.06 -13.19 -16.96
C PRO A 42 -0.50 -13.14 -18.39
N ARG A 43 -1.18 -12.43 -19.30
CA ARG A 43 -0.77 -12.28 -20.71
C ARG A 43 0.49 -11.40 -20.80
N VAL A 44 0.52 -10.30 -20.08
CA VAL A 44 1.67 -9.38 -20.04
C VAL A 44 2.84 -10.03 -19.27
N ALA A 45 2.56 -10.72 -18.16
CA ALA A 45 3.57 -11.48 -17.41
C ALA A 45 4.22 -12.59 -18.27
N ALA A 46 3.48 -13.24 -19.16
CA ALA A 46 4.04 -14.18 -20.12
C ALA A 46 4.91 -13.48 -21.19
N ALA A 47 4.45 -12.31 -21.67
CA ALA A 47 5.20 -11.51 -22.64
C ALA A 47 6.54 -11.01 -22.08
N THR A 48 6.60 -10.57 -20.81
CA THR A 48 7.85 -10.12 -20.17
C THR A 48 8.90 -11.22 -20.03
N LYS A 49 8.50 -12.48 -20.07
CA LYS A 49 9.40 -13.65 -20.01
C LYS A 49 9.80 -14.17 -21.40
N SER A 50 9.08 -13.77 -22.43
CA SER A 50 9.28 -14.24 -23.80
C SER A 50 10.41 -13.48 -24.48
N PRO A 51 11.39 -14.17 -25.10
CA PRO A 51 12.44 -13.49 -25.87
C PRO A 51 11.95 -12.87 -27.18
N ARG A 52 10.69 -13.12 -27.56
CA ARG A 52 10.08 -12.58 -28.78
C ARG A 52 9.71 -11.11 -28.67
N TRP A 53 9.56 -10.61 -27.44
CA TRP A 53 9.19 -9.22 -27.18
C TRP A 53 10.43 -8.39 -26.85
N THR A 54 10.61 -7.31 -27.57
CA THR A 54 11.66 -6.33 -27.26
C THR A 54 11.28 -5.46 -26.06
N ALA A 55 12.28 -4.87 -25.40
CA ALA A 55 12.02 -3.92 -24.31
C ALA A 55 11.14 -2.75 -24.75
N ALA A 56 11.35 -2.24 -25.98
CA ALA A 56 10.59 -1.13 -26.54
C ALA A 56 9.10 -1.49 -26.74
N GLU A 57 8.80 -2.67 -27.26
CA GLU A 57 7.42 -3.13 -27.46
C GLU A 57 6.69 -3.32 -26.12
N LEU A 58 7.36 -3.87 -25.11
CA LEU A 58 6.78 -4.02 -23.78
C LEU A 58 6.51 -2.65 -23.11
N VAL A 59 7.41 -1.71 -23.25
CA VAL A 59 7.22 -0.33 -22.75
C VAL A 59 6.06 0.35 -23.49
N GLY A 60 6.00 0.22 -24.81
CA GLY A 60 4.89 0.73 -25.63
C GLY A 60 3.54 0.18 -25.14
N LEU A 61 3.43 -1.14 -25.00
CA LEU A 61 2.23 -1.80 -24.49
C LEU A 61 1.82 -1.26 -23.12
N ILE A 62 2.75 -1.14 -22.18
CA ILE A 62 2.46 -0.62 -20.82
C ILE A 62 2.01 0.84 -20.90
N THR A 63 2.67 1.66 -21.72
CA THR A 63 2.36 3.09 -21.87
C THR A 63 0.99 3.30 -22.51
N ASP A 64 0.66 2.54 -23.53
CA ASP A 64 -0.62 2.63 -24.25
C ASP A 64 -1.81 2.24 -23.35
N VAL A 65 -1.65 1.16 -22.58
CA VAL A 65 -2.69 0.70 -21.65
C VAL A 65 -2.81 1.61 -20.41
N ALA A 66 -1.71 2.17 -19.94
CA ALA A 66 -1.73 3.07 -18.78
C ALA A 66 -2.22 4.49 -19.16
N GLY A 67 -2.06 4.90 -20.40
CA GLY A 67 -2.48 6.20 -20.92
C GLY A 67 -1.87 7.37 -20.13
N ALA A 68 -2.68 8.38 -19.85
CA ALA A 68 -2.25 9.61 -19.17
C ALA A 68 -1.72 9.43 -17.73
N LYS A 69 -1.80 8.22 -17.16
CA LYS A 69 -1.25 7.93 -15.82
C LYS A 69 0.25 7.71 -15.82
N LEU A 70 0.86 7.42 -16.97
CA LEU A 70 2.30 7.38 -17.15
C LEU A 70 2.76 8.69 -17.83
N ASP A 71 3.38 9.56 -17.06
CA ASP A 71 4.09 10.70 -17.62
C ASP A 71 5.41 10.26 -18.30
N ALA A 72 6.04 11.18 -19.04
CA ALA A 72 7.27 10.88 -19.75
C ALA A 72 8.42 10.39 -18.85
N LYS A 73 8.46 10.85 -17.60
CA LYS A 73 9.50 10.46 -16.64
C LYS A 73 9.28 9.05 -16.09
N LEU A 74 8.03 8.74 -15.77
CA LEU A 74 7.65 7.41 -15.33
C LEU A 74 7.76 6.38 -16.47
N ALA A 75 7.41 6.76 -17.71
CA ALA A 75 7.63 5.93 -18.89
C ALA A 75 9.14 5.64 -19.08
N ASN A 76 10.02 6.62 -18.85
CA ASN A 76 11.47 6.41 -18.89
C ASN A 76 11.92 5.45 -17.76
N PHE A 77 11.36 5.56 -16.57
CA PHE A 77 11.64 4.62 -15.47
C PHE A 77 11.23 3.18 -15.83
N VAL A 78 10.04 3.01 -16.43
CA VAL A 78 9.58 1.70 -16.95
C VAL A 78 10.52 1.18 -18.03
N ARG A 79 11.05 2.05 -18.91
CA ARG A 79 12.04 1.67 -19.93
C ARG A 79 13.32 1.15 -19.30
N VAL A 80 13.87 1.84 -18.29
CA VAL A 80 15.05 1.37 -17.54
C VAL A 80 14.83 -0.02 -16.93
N LEU A 81 13.63 -0.30 -16.42
CA LEU A 81 13.28 -1.62 -15.91
C LEU A 81 13.19 -2.67 -17.03
N ALA A 82 12.68 -2.29 -18.22
CA ALA A 82 12.57 -3.17 -19.38
C ALA A 82 13.95 -3.55 -19.90
N ASP A 83 14.84 -2.59 -20.08
CA ASP A 83 16.22 -2.78 -20.55
C ASP A 83 17.02 -3.71 -19.62
N ASN A 84 16.75 -3.65 -18.32
CA ASN A 84 17.35 -4.52 -17.31
C ASN A 84 16.58 -5.85 -17.13
N ARG A 85 15.55 -6.14 -17.91
CA ARG A 85 14.66 -7.31 -17.76
C ARG A 85 14.03 -7.45 -16.37
N ARG A 86 13.68 -6.31 -15.75
CA ARG A 86 13.15 -6.21 -14.38
C ARG A 86 11.71 -5.74 -14.31
N LEU A 87 10.97 -5.72 -15.43
CA LEU A 87 9.55 -5.35 -15.45
C LEU A 87 8.70 -6.19 -14.49
N ALA A 88 9.02 -7.48 -14.36
CA ALA A 88 8.33 -8.39 -13.44
C ALA A 88 8.45 -7.99 -11.95
N LEU A 89 9.30 -7.01 -11.60
CA LEU A 89 9.44 -6.48 -10.25
C LEU A 89 8.54 -5.25 -9.99
N LEU A 90 7.81 -4.76 -10.98
CA LEU A 90 6.94 -3.58 -10.83
C LEU A 90 5.95 -3.70 -9.67
N PRO A 91 5.28 -4.85 -9.42
CA PRO A 91 4.40 -4.99 -8.25
C PRO A 91 5.14 -4.80 -6.92
N GLU A 92 6.32 -5.38 -6.77
CA GLU A 92 7.16 -5.25 -5.57
C GLU A 92 7.72 -3.83 -5.42
N ILE A 93 8.06 -3.17 -6.53
CA ILE A 93 8.53 -1.78 -6.55
C ILE A 93 7.40 -0.85 -6.12
N ALA A 94 6.18 -1.01 -6.66
CA ALA A 94 5.01 -0.21 -6.30
C ALA A 94 4.66 -0.38 -4.82
N ALA A 95 4.61 -1.60 -4.30
CA ALA A 95 4.34 -1.85 -2.88
C ALA A 95 5.37 -1.18 -1.96
N ARG A 96 6.63 -1.24 -2.34
CA ARG A 96 7.71 -0.61 -1.57
C ARG A 96 7.71 0.91 -1.67
N TYR A 97 7.38 1.45 -2.84
CA TYR A 97 7.19 2.88 -3.04
C TYR A 97 6.07 3.42 -2.12
N GLU A 98 4.93 2.74 -2.04
CA GLU A 98 3.83 3.12 -1.14
C GLU A 98 4.26 3.10 0.34
N THR A 99 5.09 2.14 0.74
CA THR A 99 5.66 2.11 2.10
C THR A 99 6.52 3.34 2.38
N LEU A 100 7.40 3.72 1.43
CA LEU A 100 8.25 4.90 1.56
C LEU A 100 7.43 6.19 1.55
N ARG A 101 6.41 6.25 0.69
CA ARG A 101 5.47 7.37 0.61
C ARG A 101 4.70 7.55 1.92
N ALA A 102 4.12 6.48 2.45
CA ALA A 102 3.40 6.51 3.73
C ALA A 102 4.31 6.97 4.89
N ALA A 103 5.57 6.53 4.91
CA ALA A 103 6.54 6.97 5.90
C ALA A 103 6.88 8.46 5.75
N ALA A 104 7.02 8.96 4.52
CA ALA A 104 7.36 10.36 4.25
C ALA A 104 6.17 11.30 4.50
N GLU A 105 4.96 10.89 4.13
CA GLU A 105 3.73 11.63 4.43
C GLU A 105 3.34 11.55 5.91
N ASN A 106 4.15 10.86 6.70
CA ASN A 106 3.90 10.61 8.13
C ASN A 106 2.50 9.99 8.36
N THR A 107 2.08 9.11 7.44
CA THR A 107 0.77 8.45 7.45
C THR A 107 0.93 7.03 7.97
N VAL A 108 -0.02 6.57 8.80
CA VAL A 108 -0.11 5.20 9.26
C VAL A 108 -1.45 4.60 8.84
N ASP A 109 -1.41 3.39 8.27
CA ASP A 109 -2.62 2.61 8.02
C ASP A 109 -3.10 1.98 9.32
N VAL A 110 -4.38 2.15 9.61
CA VAL A 110 -5.03 1.66 10.83
C VAL A 110 -6.26 0.84 10.45
N ASP A 111 -6.25 -0.42 10.80
CA ASP A 111 -7.41 -1.28 10.65
C ASP A 111 -8.28 -1.18 11.92
N VAL A 112 -9.54 -0.81 11.72
CA VAL A 112 -10.54 -0.69 12.78
C VAL A 112 -11.61 -1.74 12.54
N VAL A 113 -11.77 -2.64 13.50
CA VAL A 113 -12.86 -3.61 13.52
C VAL A 113 -13.86 -3.16 14.56
N SER A 114 -15.08 -2.87 14.16
CA SER A 114 -16.16 -2.42 15.05
C SER A 114 -17.28 -3.44 15.11
N ALA A 115 -17.94 -3.57 16.26
CA ALA A 115 -19.11 -4.43 16.40
C ALA A 115 -20.32 -3.96 15.57
N THR A 116 -20.40 -2.65 15.32
CA THR A 116 -21.48 -2.00 14.54
C THR A 116 -20.89 -1.01 13.54
N ALA A 117 -21.66 -0.65 12.53
CA ALA A 117 -21.25 0.41 11.59
C ALA A 117 -21.06 1.73 12.34
N LEU A 118 -19.91 2.39 12.09
CA LEU A 118 -19.61 3.70 12.67
C LEU A 118 -20.21 4.79 11.79
N ASP A 119 -20.87 5.75 12.40
CA ASP A 119 -21.34 6.97 11.70
C ASP A 119 -20.16 7.91 11.38
N ALA A 120 -20.40 8.91 10.51
CA ALA A 120 -19.35 9.83 10.07
C ALA A 120 -18.74 10.63 11.23
N ALA A 121 -19.54 11.04 12.22
CA ALA A 121 -19.05 11.78 13.38
C ALA A 121 -18.18 10.93 14.29
N GLN A 122 -18.53 9.66 14.47
CA GLN A 122 -17.73 8.69 15.22
C GLN A 122 -16.40 8.40 14.51
N GLN A 123 -16.42 8.23 13.20
CA GLN A 123 -15.20 8.03 12.39
C GLN A 123 -14.26 9.22 12.50
N GLU A 124 -14.79 10.45 12.43
CA GLU A 124 -13.99 11.67 12.54
C GLU A 124 -13.36 11.82 13.93
N LYS A 125 -14.12 11.60 15.00
CA LYS A 125 -13.61 11.61 16.39
C LYS A 125 -12.53 10.55 16.60
N LEU A 126 -12.73 9.35 16.07
CA LEU A 126 -11.76 8.26 16.16
C LEU A 126 -10.47 8.63 15.41
N ASN A 127 -10.58 9.16 14.19
CA ASN A 127 -9.45 9.62 13.40
C ASN A 127 -8.65 10.71 14.12
N ALA A 128 -9.31 11.72 14.67
CA ALA A 128 -8.67 12.79 15.43
C ALA A 128 -7.92 12.26 16.66
N SER A 129 -8.56 11.37 17.43
CA SER A 129 -7.96 10.76 18.62
C SER A 129 -6.74 9.90 18.27
N LEU A 130 -6.83 9.08 17.21
CA LEU A 130 -5.74 8.24 16.75
C LEU A 130 -4.59 9.09 16.16
N SER A 131 -4.90 10.13 15.39
CA SER A 131 -3.90 11.04 14.83
C SER A 131 -3.11 11.76 15.92
N THR A 132 -3.79 12.20 16.98
CA THR A 132 -3.16 12.85 18.14
C THR A 132 -2.28 11.85 18.90
N ARG A 133 -2.77 10.63 19.14
CA ARG A 133 -2.05 9.61 19.91
C ARG A 133 -0.83 9.07 19.17
N LEU A 134 -0.96 8.84 17.84
CA LEU A 134 0.10 8.31 17.00
C LEU A 134 1.04 9.41 16.48
N LYS A 135 0.66 10.69 16.63
CA LYS A 135 1.37 11.86 16.06
C LYS A 135 1.61 11.72 14.55
N ARG A 136 0.67 11.09 13.85
CA ARG A 136 0.72 10.79 12.41
C ARG A 136 -0.65 10.96 11.80
N ARG A 137 -0.69 11.22 10.51
CA ARG A 137 -1.95 11.12 9.76
C ARG A 137 -2.41 9.67 9.73
N VAL A 138 -3.68 9.44 10.05
CA VAL A 138 -4.26 8.10 10.12
C VAL A 138 -5.12 7.86 8.89
N ARG A 139 -4.83 6.77 8.17
CA ARG A 139 -5.70 6.24 7.13
C ARG A 139 -6.43 5.03 7.72
N MET A 140 -7.72 5.21 8.04
CA MET A 140 -8.53 4.13 8.62
C MET A 140 -9.12 3.23 7.55
N ARG A 141 -9.05 1.92 7.78
CA ARG A 141 -9.88 0.91 7.12
C ARG A 141 -10.84 0.36 8.16
N ILE A 142 -12.14 0.51 7.89
CA ILE A 142 -13.17 0.11 8.86
C ILE A 142 -13.85 -1.13 8.34
N SER A 143 -13.93 -2.15 9.19
CA SER A 143 -14.72 -3.36 8.98
C SER A 143 -15.66 -3.59 10.15
N VAL A 144 -16.78 -4.30 9.89
CA VAL A 144 -17.77 -4.60 10.92
C VAL A 144 -17.70 -6.09 11.23
N ASP A 145 -17.52 -6.42 12.52
CA ASP A 145 -17.56 -7.77 13.03
C ASP A 145 -18.45 -7.86 14.27
N PRO A 146 -19.70 -8.35 14.10
CA PRO A 146 -20.65 -8.49 15.22
C PRO A 146 -20.17 -9.42 16.33
N THR A 147 -19.19 -10.29 16.09
CA THR A 147 -18.68 -11.24 17.10
C THR A 147 -17.95 -10.55 18.25
N LEU A 148 -17.62 -9.26 18.12
CA LEU A 148 -17.04 -8.45 19.20
C LEU A 148 -18.03 -8.12 20.32
N LEU A 149 -19.33 -8.36 20.10
CA LEU A 149 -20.45 -8.08 21.04
C LEU A 149 -20.64 -6.57 21.35
N GLY A 150 -19.63 -5.73 21.09
CA GLY A 150 -19.64 -4.29 21.33
C GLY A 150 -18.22 -3.70 21.38
N GLY A 151 -18.12 -2.40 21.18
CA GLY A 151 -16.84 -1.69 21.13
C GLY A 151 -16.11 -1.84 19.80
N LEU A 152 -14.78 -1.64 19.82
CA LEU A 152 -13.94 -1.71 18.62
C LEU A 152 -12.52 -2.18 18.97
N THR A 153 -11.86 -2.76 17.97
CA THR A 153 -10.44 -3.11 18.02
C THR A 153 -9.70 -2.27 16.96
N VAL A 154 -8.59 -1.69 17.35
CA VAL A 154 -7.75 -0.86 16.49
C VAL A 154 -6.38 -1.51 16.35
N ARG A 155 -5.94 -1.72 15.11
CA ARG A 155 -4.59 -2.21 14.81
C ARG A 155 -3.85 -1.18 13.95
N ALA A 156 -2.71 -0.72 14.44
CA ALA A 156 -1.83 0.22 13.74
C ALA A 156 -0.40 -0.37 13.71
N GLY A 157 -0.07 -1.11 12.66
CA GLY A 157 1.18 -1.88 12.60
C GLY A 157 1.28 -2.88 13.76
N ASP A 158 2.29 -2.74 14.62
CA ASP A 158 2.51 -3.60 15.80
C ASP A 158 1.66 -3.22 17.01
N LEU A 159 1.02 -2.04 16.98
CA LEU A 159 0.17 -1.57 18.07
C LEU A 159 -1.25 -2.10 17.89
N VAL A 160 -1.73 -2.86 18.88
CA VAL A 160 -3.12 -3.32 18.96
C VAL A 160 -3.77 -2.73 20.19
N ILE A 161 -4.90 -2.05 20.01
CA ILE A 161 -5.72 -1.49 21.07
C ILE A 161 -7.07 -2.21 21.02
N ASP A 162 -7.31 -3.10 21.96
CA ASP A 162 -8.57 -3.83 22.08
C ASP A 162 -9.49 -3.18 23.12
N GLY A 163 -10.52 -2.49 22.62
CA GLY A 163 -11.62 -1.89 23.39
C GLY A 163 -12.93 -2.66 23.27
N SER A 164 -12.91 -3.92 22.75
CA SER A 164 -14.12 -4.72 22.60
C SER A 164 -14.66 -5.20 23.95
N LEU A 165 -15.98 -5.41 24.02
CA LEU A 165 -16.62 -6.04 25.19
C LEU A 165 -16.12 -7.47 25.37
N LYS A 166 -15.93 -8.21 24.28
CA LYS A 166 -15.38 -9.57 24.30
C LYS A 166 -14.00 -9.62 24.98
N GLY A 167 -13.08 -8.72 24.61
CA GLY A 167 -11.75 -8.66 25.22
C GLY A 167 -11.79 -8.24 26.70
N ARG A 168 -12.73 -7.38 27.08
CA ARG A 168 -12.93 -7.03 28.50
C ARG A 168 -13.46 -8.20 29.33
N LEU A 169 -14.42 -8.95 28.81
CA LEU A 169 -14.96 -10.13 29.46
C LEU A 169 -13.92 -11.25 29.63
N GLN A 170 -13.09 -11.45 28.61
CA GLN A 170 -11.99 -12.43 28.68
C GLN A 170 -10.98 -12.08 29.76
N ARG A 171 -10.59 -10.81 29.88
CA ARG A 171 -9.68 -10.34 30.94
C ARG A 171 -10.28 -10.53 32.32
N LEU A 172 -11.55 -10.14 32.52
CA LEU A 172 -12.28 -10.38 33.77
C LEU A 172 -12.34 -11.87 34.13
N ALA A 173 -12.61 -12.74 33.16
CA ALA A 173 -12.65 -14.20 33.44
C ALA A 173 -11.27 -14.72 33.87
N THR A 174 -10.18 -14.22 33.25
CA THR A 174 -8.81 -14.60 33.64
C THR A 174 -8.47 -14.10 35.05
N ASP A 175 -8.82 -12.84 35.37
CA ASP A 175 -8.57 -12.23 36.69
C ASP A 175 -9.34 -12.90 37.81
N LEU A 176 -10.51 -13.50 37.50
CA LEU A 176 -11.33 -14.26 38.50
C LEU A 176 -10.87 -15.70 38.67
N THR A 177 -10.04 -16.23 37.76
CA THR A 177 -9.54 -17.62 37.82
C THR A 177 -8.07 -17.71 38.27
N SER A 178 -7.42 -16.56 38.50
CA SER A 178 -6.07 -16.44 39.06
C SER A 178 -6.11 -16.13 40.54
#